data_0456c207609e429a956e8f28cc351254
#
_entry.id   0456c207609e429a956e8f28cc351254
#
_cell.length_a   1.000
_cell.length_b   1.000
_cell.length_c   1.000
_cell.angle_alpha   90.00
_cell.angle_beta   90.00
_cell.angle_gamma   90.00
#
_symmetry.space_group_name_H-M   'P 1'
#
loop_
_entity.id
_entity.type
_entity.pdbx_description
1 polymer ?
#
loop_
_entity_poly.entity_id
_entity_poly.type
_entity_poly.pdbx_seq_one_letter_code
_entity_poly.pdbx_strand_id
1 'polypeptide(L)'
;LPAASLLFLAAAAPAASDDPYIWLEEIEGKRALDQVREWNASTEAQLTRDPQFESYRRRALAILDDKEQIAAPDQILGDKVANLWRDSNNKRGLWRISPLAAYRSGKPQWKTAIDVDALGRREGKSWVWHGADCLAPDYRRCLVSLSAGGTDADVVREFDLATGRFVEDGFVIPEAKTAVSWVDKDTLLVGTDFGKGSLTNSGYARILKLWKRGTSLASARTLFEGETGDVAANPLAIQSSTGRWVFVDRGRTFWTNERHLLTPSGGLVPVPLPADAELEDVIGDRLIAKLQSPLGRFSAGTLVAYSLREILARGHAEPRLVMAPTAKQAIEEVSASDNVLWVKALDDVSGKLFALTPRKNGTWASRAVALPANSTVHLLSVGGKPDLAFATVEGLLTPPALYAVRPGGGTALVQRLPAKFDSSTRTVEQRFATSKDGTRIPYFLVRGKGAQAPVPTLIHAYGGFRAAQTPGYLTGQPYRAGPLGMFWTEEGNAYVLANIRGGGEYGPDWHKSVLRENRQKSFDDLHAVAEDLIRTGVTRKGMIGISGRSNGGVLVGAALTQRPDLYSAVISGSPLHDMKRYSHLLAGASWVDEYGDPDKPEDWAFLSKYSPYQNLKKGVRYPAVFFYG
;
A
#
# COMPACT_ATOMS: atom_id res chain seq x y z
N LEU A 1 -51.50 -34.62 23.87
CA LEU A 1 -50.69 -34.07 22.78
C LEU A 1 -51.20 -32.65 22.45
N PRO A 2 -50.44 -31.57 22.73
CA PRO A 2 -50.68 -30.29 22.12
C PRO A 2 -49.64 -30.04 21.02
N ALA A 3 -50.15 -29.54 19.88
CA ALA A 3 -49.39 -29.15 18.72
C ALA A 3 -48.57 -27.86 19.04
N ALA A 4 -47.27 -27.94 18.80
CA ALA A 4 -46.37 -26.79 18.85
C ALA A 4 -46.46 -26.04 17.51
N SER A 5 -47.00 -24.84 17.54
CA SER A 5 -46.98 -23.89 16.40
C SER A 5 -45.58 -23.30 16.28
N LEU A 6 -44.85 -23.67 15.25
CA LEU A 6 -43.63 -22.98 14.81
C LEU A 6 -44.00 -21.63 14.22
N LEU A 7 -43.75 -20.55 14.96
CA LEU A 7 -43.72 -19.19 14.41
C LEU A 7 -42.45 -19.05 13.57
N PHE A 8 -42.60 -19.02 12.24
CA PHE A 8 -41.59 -18.50 11.34
C PHE A 8 -41.55 -16.99 11.52
N LEU A 9 -40.52 -16.46 12.16
CA LEU A 9 -40.17 -15.04 12.04
C LEU A 9 -39.69 -14.84 10.60
N ALA A 10 -40.58 -14.30 9.78
CA ALA A 10 -40.20 -13.74 8.49
C ALA A 10 -39.20 -12.60 8.77
N ALA A 11 -37.96 -12.74 8.32
CA ALA A 11 -37.04 -11.62 8.26
C ALA A 11 -37.70 -10.52 7.42
N ALA A 12 -37.89 -9.34 8.00
CA ALA A 12 -38.42 -8.20 7.28
C ALA A 12 -37.49 -7.93 6.09
N ALA A 13 -38.04 -7.93 4.89
CA ALA A 13 -37.33 -7.45 3.71
C ALA A 13 -36.82 -6.03 4.00
N PRO A 14 -35.58 -5.68 3.64
CA PRO A 14 -35.11 -4.32 3.82
C PRO A 14 -36.06 -3.37 3.11
N ALA A 15 -36.43 -2.28 3.78
CA ALA A 15 -37.27 -1.25 3.20
C ALA A 15 -36.68 -0.84 1.85
N ALA A 16 -37.51 -0.79 0.81
CA ALA A 16 -37.09 -0.37 -0.52
C ALA A 16 -36.38 0.98 -0.40
N SER A 17 -35.14 1.03 -0.86
CA SER A 17 -34.37 2.28 -0.87
C SER A 17 -35.06 3.26 -1.81
N ASP A 18 -35.24 4.52 -1.38
CA ASP A 18 -35.79 5.60 -2.23
C ASP A 18 -34.80 5.99 -3.37
N ASP A 19 -33.63 5.36 -3.42
CA ASP A 19 -32.64 5.60 -4.46
C ASP A 19 -32.99 4.86 -5.76
N PRO A 20 -33.30 5.58 -6.86
CA PRO A 20 -33.68 4.98 -8.12
C PRO A 20 -32.53 4.23 -8.82
N TYR A 21 -31.29 4.35 -8.34
CA TYR A 21 -30.08 3.78 -8.95
C TYR A 21 -29.49 2.61 -8.15
N ILE A 22 -30.14 2.16 -7.08
CA ILE A 22 -29.65 1.06 -6.22
C ILE A 22 -29.26 -0.22 -6.99
N TRP A 23 -29.94 -0.46 -8.11
CA TRP A 23 -29.67 -1.59 -8.99
C TRP A 23 -28.27 -1.56 -9.63
N LEU A 24 -27.57 -0.41 -9.64
CA LEU A 24 -26.17 -0.31 -10.09
C LEU A 24 -25.18 -0.98 -9.14
N GLU A 25 -25.58 -1.31 -7.92
CA GLU A 25 -24.76 -2.04 -6.95
C GLU A 25 -24.67 -3.55 -7.24
N GLU A 26 -25.50 -4.07 -8.15
CA GLU A 26 -25.45 -5.47 -8.58
C GLU A 26 -24.22 -5.70 -9.47
N ILE A 27 -23.12 -6.18 -8.86
CA ILE A 27 -21.81 -6.34 -9.52
C ILE A 27 -21.91 -7.19 -10.80
N GLU A 28 -22.70 -8.29 -10.78
CA GLU A 28 -22.94 -9.18 -11.91
C GLU A 28 -24.33 -8.97 -12.56
N GLY A 29 -25.05 -7.97 -12.11
CA GLY A 29 -26.39 -7.65 -12.59
C GLY A 29 -26.39 -7.26 -14.09
N LYS A 30 -27.19 -7.99 -14.90
CA LYS A 30 -27.24 -7.73 -16.36
C LYS A 30 -27.56 -6.26 -16.67
N ARG A 31 -28.54 -5.67 -15.97
CA ARG A 31 -28.94 -4.27 -16.16
C ARG A 31 -27.80 -3.29 -15.83
N ALA A 32 -27.10 -3.51 -14.74
CA ALA A 32 -25.98 -2.67 -14.32
C ALA A 32 -24.82 -2.75 -15.34
N LEU A 33 -24.43 -3.96 -15.74
CA LEU A 33 -23.38 -4.16 -16.71
C LEU A 33 -23.72 -3.61 -18.10
N ASP A 34 -24.97 -3.74 -18.56
CA ASP A 34 -25.41 -3.18 -19.84
C ASP A 34 -25.33 -1.64 -19.81
N GLN A 35 -25.76 -1.01 -18.73
CA GLN A 35 -25.66 0.45 -18.57
C GLN A 35 -24.21 0.94 -18.55
N VAL A 36 -23.33 0.22 -17.85
CA VAL A 36 -21.89 0.55 -17.84
C VAL A 36 -21.29 0.41 -19.23
N ARG A 37 -21.66 -0.62 -20.01
CA ARG A 37 -21.20 -0.78 -21.39
C ARG A 37 -21.66 0.39 -22.28
N GLU A 38 -22.89 0.84 -22.12
CA GLU A 38 -23.42 2.00 -22.85
C GLU A 38 -22.66 3.28 -22.52
N TRP A 39 -22.42 3.56 -21.24
CA TRP A 39 -21.61 4.70 -20.83
C TRP A 39 -20.17 4.62 -21.35
N ASN A 40 -19.55 3.47 -21.27
CA ASN A 40 -18.20 3.25 -21.79
C ASN A 40 -18.14 3.49 -23.30
N ALA A 41 -19.09 2.93 -24.08
CA ALA A 41 -19.13 3.12 -25.52
C ALA A 41 -19.33 4.61 -25.90
N SER A 42 -20.17 5.33 -25.17
CA SER A 42 -20.38 6.76 -25.36
C SER A 42 -19.11 7.58 -25.05
N THR A 43 -18.45 7.28 -23.93
CA THR A 43 -17.20 7.93 -23.51
C THR A 43 -16.08 7.66 -24.49
N GLU A 44 -15.90 6.40 -24.89
CA GLU A 44 -14.88 5.99 -25.86
C GLU A 44 -15.10 6.68 -27.21
N ALA A 45 -16.33 6.69 -27.72
CA ALA A 45 -16.67 7.39 -28.95
C ALA A 45 -16.42 8.91 -28.90
N GLN A 46 -16.52 9.51 -27.72
CA GLN A 46 -16.22 10.93 -27.52
C GLN A 46 -14.71 11.18 -27.50
N LEU A 47 -13.96 10.41 -26.70
CA LEU A 47 -12.52 10.60 -26.52
C LEU A 47 -11.71 10.25 -27.76
N THR A 48 -12.08 9.19 -28.48
CA THR A 48 -11.38 8.74 -29.69
C THR A 48 -11.56 9.67 -30.90
N ARG A 49 -12.48 10.65 -30.82
CA ARG A 49 -12.62 11.69 -31.84
C ARG A 49 -11.49 12.74 -31.78
N ASP A 50 -10.81 12.84 -30.66
CA ASP A 50 -9.68 13.74 -30.55
C ASP A 50 -8.55 13.27 -31.47
N PRO A 51 -8.05 14.11 -32.39
CA PRO A 51 -7.02 13.72 -33.35
C PRO A 51 -5.69 13.34 -32.68
N GLN A 52 -5.47 13.74 -31.43
CA GLN A 52 -4.27 13.39 -30.67
C GLN A 52 -4.42 12.07 -29.91
N PHE A 53 -5.65 11.55 -29.74
CA PHE A 53 -5.91 10.35 -28.94
C PHE A 53 -4.99 9.18 -29.30
N GLU A 54 -4.92 8.83 -30.58
CA GLU A 54 -4.12 7.69 -31.04
C GLU A 54 -2.62 7.93 -30.89
N SER A 55 -2.17 9.18 -30.97
CA SER A 55 -0.79 9.55 -30.67
C SER A 55 -0.45 9.34 -29.19
N TYR A 56 -1.30 9.83 -28.28
CA TYR A 56 -1.12 9.63 -26.84
C TYR A 56 -1.20 8.13 -26.47
N ARG A 57 -2.17 7.40 -27.03
CA ARG A 57 -2.32 5.97 -26.79
C ARG A 57 -1.05 5.19 -27.15
N ARG A 58 -0.51 5.40 -28.35
CA ARG A 58 0.73 4.75 -28.80
C ARG A 58 1.94 5.12 -27.94
N ARG A 59 2.07 6.39 -27.58
CA ARG A 59 3.18 6.88 -26.73
C ARG A 59 3.06 6.33 -25.31
N ALA A 60 1.86 6.29 -24.73
CA ALA A 60 1.61 5.68 -23.43
C ALA A 60 1.96 4.18 -23.45
N LEU A 61 1.50 3.46 -24.48
CA LEU A 61 1.82 2.05 -24.64
C LEU A 61 3.33 1.81 -24.76
N ALA A 62 4.05 2.63 -25.52
CA ALA A 62 5.50 2.51 -25.68
C ALA A 62 6.25 2.73 -24.34
N ILE A 63 5.72 3.56 -23.44
CA ILE A 63 6.29 3.77 -22.09
C ILE A 63 5.95 2.59 -21.17
N LEU A 64 4.72 2.09 -21.22
CA LEU A 64 4.25 1.01 -20.35
C LEU A 64 4.82 -0.36 -20.76
N ASP A 65 5.05 -0.59 -22.06
CA ASP A 65 5.64 -1.82 -22.61
C ASP A 65 7.18 -1.71 -22.74
N ASP A 66 7.79 -0.69 -22.14
CA ASP A 66 9.22 -0.51 -22.26
C ASP A 66 9.98 -1.70 -21.68
N LYS A 67 10.92 -2.21 -22.45
CA LYS A 67 11.78 -3.34 -22.07
C LYS A 67 12.87 -2.94 -21.09
N GLU A 68 13.19 -1.66 -21.00
CA GLU A 68 14.15 -1.14 -20.06
C GLU A 68 13.49 -0.94 -18.70
N GLN A 69 13.60 -1.95 -17.85
CA GLN A 69 13.07 -1.99 -16.50
C GLN A 69 14.19 -2.26 -15.50
N ILE A 70 14.04 -1.73 -14.30
CA ILE A 70 14.89 -2.14 -13.19
C ILE A 70 14.43 -3.54 -12.76
N ALA A 71 15.37 -4.50 -12.85
CA ALA A 71 15.15 -5.82 -12.29
C ALA A 71 15.27 -5.76 -10.76
N ALA A 72 14.29 -5.13 -10.11
CA ALA A 72 14.30 -4.91 -8.67
C ALA A 72 14.45 -6.23 -7.89
N PRO A 73 15.30 -6.31 -6.86
CA PRO A 73 15.41 -7.49 -6.04
C PRO A 73 14.25 -7.54 -5.04
N ASP A 74 13.34 -8.49 -5.22
CA ASP A 74 12.22 -8.68 -4.30
C ASP A 74 12.70 -9.21 -2.94
N GLN A 75 13.75 -10.04 -2.96
CA GLN A 75 14.32 -10.64 -1.76
C GLN A 75 15.84 -10.86 -1.90
N ILE A 76 16.55 -10.77 -0.77
CA ILE A 76 17.92 -11.25 -0.64
C ILE A 76 17.86 -12.61 0.08
N LEU A 77 18.26 -13.67 -0.61
CA LEU A 77 18.25 -15.06 -0.13
C LEU A 77 19.69 -15.52 0.12
N GLY A 78 20.29 -15.08 1.24
CA GLY A 78 21.68 -15.34 1.56
C GLY A 78 22.67 -14.69 0.58
N ASP A 79 23.30 -15.49 -0.27
CA ASP A 79 24.24 -15.05 -1.32
C ASP A 79 23.58 -14.83 -2.68
N LYS A 80 22.23 -14.83 -2.74
CA LYS A 80 21.43 -14.68 -3.95
C LYS A 80 20.44 -13.55 -3.81
N VAL A 81 19.92 -13.09 -4.95
CA VAL A 81 18.76 -12.21 -5.06
C VAL A 81 17.68 -12.91 -5.86
N ALA A 82 16.42 -12.72 -5.45
CA ALA A 82 15.25 -13.12 -6.19
C ALA A 82 14.59 -11.91 -6.85
N ASN A 83 13.94 -12.13 -7.99
CA ASN A 83 13.23 -11.13 -8.74
C ASN A 83 12.06 -11.76 -9.52
N LEU A 84 10.90 -11.13 -9.49
CA LEU A 84 9.82 -11.43 -10.42
C LEU A 84 9.95 -10.52 -11.64
N TRP A 85 10.29 -11.10 -12.79
CA TRP A 85 10.41 -10.38 -14.05
C TRP A 85 9.18 -10.54 -14.91
N ARG A 86 8.63 -9.43 -15.39
CA ARG A 86 7.51 -9.41 -16.34
C ARG A 86 7.90 -8.60 -17.57
N ASP A 87 7.50 -9.09 -18.73
CA ASP A 87 7.64 -8.40 -20.01
C ASP A 87 6.54 -8.86 -20.99
N SER A 88 6.59 -8.39 -22.23
CA SER A 88 5.62 -8.74 -23.27
C SER A 88 5.53 -10.24 -23.57
N ASN A 89 6.60 -11.00 -23.33
CA ASN A 89 6.66 -12.45 -23.56
C ASN A 89 6.27 -13.26 -22.33
N ASN A 90 6.47 -12.70 -21.13
CA ASN A 90 6.26 -13.33 -19.84
C ASN A 90 5.27 -12.49 -19.02
N LYS A 91 4.02 -12.49 -19.43
CA LYS A 91 2.98 -11.60 -18.87
C LYS A 91 2.65 -11.89 -17.42
N ARG A 92 2.68 -13.18 -17.01
CA ARG A 92 2.48 -13.61 -15.63
C ARG A 92 3.78 -13.60 -14.84
N GLY A 93 4.91 -13.69 -15.50
CA GLY A 93 6.24 -13.43 -14.98
C GLY A 93 7.11 -14.66 -14.79
N LEU A 94 8.41 -14.37 -14.70
CA LEU A 94 9.46 -15.32 -14.36
C LEU A 94 9.98 -15.02 -12.96
N TRP A 95 9.77 -15.90 -12.00
CA TRP A 95 10.50 -15.84 -10.75
C TRP A 95 11.91 -16.40 -10.97
N ARG A 96 12.89 -15.55 -10.80
CA ARG A 96 14.28 -15.85 -11.18
C ARG A 96 15.26 -15.44 -10.09
N ILE A 97 16.40 -16.13 -10.09
CA ILE A 97 17.42 -16.01 -9.06
C ILE A 97 18.77 -15.67 -9.72
N SER A 98 19.54 -14.80 -9.10
CA SER A 98 20.92 -14.48 -9.50
C SER A 98 21.85 -14.46 -8.30
N PRO A 99 23.15 -14.79 -8.43
CA PRO A 99 24.13 -14.53 -7.39
C PRO A 99 24.15 -13.04 -7.01
N LEU A 100 24.13 -12.74 -5.72
CA LEU A 100 24.12 -11.37 -5.18
C LEU A 100 25.33 -10.56 -5.68
N ALA A 101 26.52 -11.18 -5.76
CA ALA A 101 27.72 -10.51 -6.24
C ALA A 101 27.61 -10.09 -7.72
N ALA A 102 27.06 -10.97 -8.58
CA ALA A 102 26.82 -10.68 -9.98
C ALA A 102 25.76 -9.57 -10.16
N TYR A 103 24.68 -9.63 -9.37
CA TYR A 103 23.64 -8.60 -9.39
C TYR A 103 24.19 -7.21 -8.99
N ARG A 104 24.96 -7.13 -7.89
CA ARG A 104 25.58 -5.87 -7.43
C ARG A 104 26.57 -5.26 -8.42
N SER A 105 27.20 -6.08 -9.26
CA SER A 105 28.12 -5.60 -10.31
C SER A 105 27.38 -5.07 -11.56
N GLY A 106 26.05 -5.07 -11.56
CA GLY A 106 25.23 -4.70 -12.72
C GLY A 106 25.22 -5.76 -13.84
N LYS A 107 25.73 -6.97 -13.57
CA LYS A 107 25.78 -8.10 -14.53
C LYS A 107 25.10 -9.34 -13.95
N PRO A 108 23.78 -9.29 -13.67
CA PRO A 108 23.07 -10.41 -13.07
C PRO A 108 23.12 -11.66 -13.96
N GLN A 109 23.23 -12.82 -13.33
CA GLN A 109 23.21 -14.13 -13.98
C GLN A 109 21.89 -14.82 -13.62
N TRP A 110 20.83 -14.42 -14.28
CA TRP A 110 19.48 -14.89 -13.98
C TRP A 110 19.28 -16.34 -14.37
N LYS A 111 18.77 -17.12 -13.42
CA LYS A 111 18.23 -18.47 -13.62
C LYS A 111 16.76 -18.46 -13.24
N THR A 112 15.88 -18.86 -14.16
CA THR A 112 14.44 -18.99 -13.88
C THR A 112 14.20 -20.16 -12.94
N ALA A 113 13.56 -19.89 -11.80
CA ALA A 113 13.10 -20.89 -10.85
C ALA A 113 11.66 -21.32 -11.21
N ILE A 114 10.77 -20.37 -11.50
CA ILE A 114 9.38 -20.63 -11.91
C ILE A 114 9.04 -19.71 -13.10
N ASP A 115 8.58 -20.31 -14.20
CA ASP A 115 7.87 -19.62 -15.28
C ASP A 115 6.37 -19.75 -15.00
N VAL A 116 5.73 -18.64 -14.59
CA VAL A 116 4.32 -18.62 -14.18
C VAL A 116 3.39 -18.83 -15.37
N ASP A 117 3.75 -18.32 -16.56
CA ASP A 117 2.99 -18.53 -17.80
C ASP A 117 3.02 -20.00 -18.23
N ALA A 118 4.20 -20.65 -18.21
CA ALA A 118 4.35 -22.07 -18.53
C ALA A 118 3.66 -22.96 -17.50
N LEU A 119 3.74 -22.61 -16.21
CA LEU A 119 3.02 -23.30 -15.14
C LEU A 119 1.51 -23.26 -15.37
N GLY A 120 0.98 -22.08 -15.70
CA GLY A 120 -0.43 -21.89 -16.00
C GLY A 120 -0.91 -22.72 -17.19
N ARG A 121 -0.14 -22.73 -18.29
CA ARG A 121 -0.45 -23.57 -19.47
C ARG A 121 -0.47 -25.06 -19.12
N ARG A 122 0.51 -25.54 -18.34
CA ARG A 122 0.60 -26.95 -17.93
C ARG A 122 -0.56 -27.38 -17.04
N GLU A 123 -1.04 -26.51 -16.16
CA GLU A 123 -2.07 -26.81 -15.17
C GLU A 123 -3.48 -26.36 -15.60
N GLY A 124 -3.62 -25.72 -16.76
CA GLY A 124 -4.91 -25.20 -17.25
C GLY A 124 -5.49 -24.09 -16.37
N LYS A 125 -4.61 -23.30 -15.71
CA LYS A 125 -4.97 -22.24 -14.75
C LYS A 125 -4.38 -20.90 -15.17
N SER A 126 -5.10 -19.82 -14.89
CA SER A 126 -4.59 -18.45 -15.08
C SER A 126 -3.87 -18.00 -13.79
N TRP A 127 -2.67 -18.55 -13.56
CA TRP A 127 -1.92 -18.21 -12.35
C TRP A 127 -1.42 -16.77 -12.36
N VAL A 128 -1.55 -16.11 -11.20
CA VAL A 128 -0.94 -14.83 -10.87
C VAL A 128 -0.02 -15.04 -9.66
N TRP A 129 1.18 -14.52 -9.74
CA TRP A 129 2.18 -14.60 -8.69
C TRP A 129 1.82 -13.67 -7.53
N HIS A 130 1.72 -14.21 -6.30
CA HIS A 130 1.50 -13.44 -5.08
C HIS A 130 2.69 -13.48 -4.12
N GLY A 131 3.74 -14.24 -4.43
CA GLY A 131 4.98 -14.20 -3.67
C GLY A 131 5.57 -15.56 -3.36
N ALA A 132 6.74 -15.51 -2.71
CA ALA A 132 7.40 -16.68 -2.14
C ALA A 132 8.01 -16.32 -0.78
N ASP A 133 7.78 -17.15 0.24
CA ASP A 133 8.45 -17.06 1.55
C ASP A 133 9.45 -18.21 1.68
N CYS A 134 10.75 -17.89 1.57
CA CYS A 134 11.82 -18.86 1.61
C CYS A 134 12.43 -18.98 3.01
N LEU A 135 12.43 -20.20 3.54
CA LEU A 135 12.91 -20.49 4.89
C LEU A 135 14.42 -20.27 5.04
N ALA A 136 14.79 -19.28 5.85
CA ALA A 136 16.18 -19.06 6.25
C ALA A 136 16.65 -20.19 7.21
N PRO A 137 17.99 -20.46 7.31
CA PRO A 137 19.07 -19.70 6.70
C PRO A 137 19.52 -20.20 5.32
N ASP A 138 19.08 -21.37 4.88
CA ASP A 138 19.54 -21.99 3.63
C ASP A 138 18.71 -21.57 2.41
N TYR A 139 17.52 -21.02 2.64
CA TYR A 139 16.56 -20.53 1.63
C TYR A 139 16.24 -21.56 0.54
N ARG A 140 16.35 -22.85 0.89
CA ARG A 140 16.09 -23.94 -0.04
C ARG A 140 14.61 -24.19 -0.23
N ARG A 141 13.82 -24.15 0.86
CA ARG A 141 12.39 -24.40 0.84
C ARG A 141 11.64 -23.09 0.85
N CYS A 142 10.70 -22.93 -0.09
CA CYS A 142 9.89 -21.73 -0.22
C CYS A 142 8.40 -22.13 -0.25
N LEU A 143 7.55 -21.33 0.41
CA LEU A 143 6.10 -21.36 0.22
C LEU A 143 5.79 -20.39 -0.92
N VAL A 144 5.26 -20.91 -2.02
CA VAL A 144 4.89 -20.13 -3.20
C VAL A 144 3.39 -19.95 -3.22
N SER A 145 2.96 -18.69 -3.23
CA SER A 145 1.55 -18.28 -3.31
C SER A 145 1.17 -17.93 -4.74
N LEU A 146 0.13 -18.58 -5.24
CA LEU A 146 -0.38 -18.41 -6.60
C LEU A 146 -1.89 -18.20 -6.57
N SER A 147 -2.37 -17.11 -7.13
CA SER A 147 -3.80 -16.82 -7.24
C SER A 147 -4.36 -17.24 -8.60
N ALA A 148 -5.53 -17.86 -8.61
CA ALA A 148 -6.24 -18.17 -9.84
C ALA A 148 -6.99 -16.91 -10.35
N GLY A 149 -6.51 -16.34 -11.45
CA GLY A 149 -7.11 -15.14 -12.04
C GLY A 149 -6.77 -13.81 -11.35
N GLY A 150 -6.02 -13.82 -10.24
CA GLY A 150 -5.61 -12.59 -9.51
C GLY A 150 -6.63 -12.12 -8.48
N THR A 151 -7.41 -13.03 -7.92
CA THR A 151 -8.28 -12.77 -6.75
C THR A 151 -7.46 -12.68 -5.46
N ASP A 152 -8.07 -12.32 -4.33
CA ASP A 152 -7.43 -12.31 -3.01
C ASP A 152 -7.16 -13.71 -2.43
N ALA A 153 -7.59 -14.78 -3.12
CA ALA A 153 -7.41 -16.16 -2.70
C ALA A 153 -6.17 -16.77 -3.36
N ASP A 154 -5.41 -17.55 -2.58
CA ASP A 154 -4.17 -18.20 -2.99
C ASP A 154 -4.22 -19.71 -2.81
N VAL A 155 -3.61 -20.42 -3.73
CA VAL A 155 -3.09 -21.76 -3.50
C VAL A 155 -1.63 -21.60 -3.06
N VAL A 156 -1.28 -22.16 -1.89
CA VAL A 156 0.10 -22.13 -1.41
C VAL A 156 0.73 -23.49 -1.58
N ARG A 157 1.91 -23.56 -2.19
CA ARG A 157 2.64 -24.81 -2.45
C ARG A 157 4.11 -24.70 -2.07
N GLU A 158 4.64 -25.76 -1.44
CA GLU A 158 6.06 -25.83 -1.12
C GLU A 158 6.90 -26.09 -2.38
N PHE A 159 7.96 -25.31 -2.54
CA PHE A 159 8.87 -25.35 -3.67
C PHE A 159 10.32 -25.54 -3.17
N ASP A 160 11.08 -26.42 -3.82
CA ASP A 160 12.50 -26.61 -3.56
C ASP A 160 13.33 -25.82 -4.57
N LEU A 161 13.95 -24.74 -4.12
CA LEU A 161 14.72 -23.83 -4.96
C LEU A 161 15.98 -24.49 -5.54
N ALA A 162 16.53 -25.51 -4.89
CA ALA A 162 17.71 -26.22 -5.37
C ALA A 162 17.41 -27.15 -6.56
N THR A 163 16.24 -27.83 -6.52
CA THR A 163 15.80 -28.71 -7.60
C THR A 163 14.98 -27.99 -8.66
N GLY A 164 14.42 -26.80 -8.35
CA GLY A 164 13.53 -26.05 -9.23
C GLY A 164 12.16 -26.74 -9.42
N ARG A 165 11.66 -27.43 -8.39
CA ARG A 165 10.40 -28.21 -8.45
C ARG A 165 9.54 -28.01 -7.22
N PHE A 166 8.23 -28.10 -7.40
CA PHE A 166 7.31 -28.25 -6.26
C PHE A 166 7.59 -29.60 -5.57
N VAL A 167 7.46 -29.61 -4.25
CA VAL A 167 7.74 -30.79 -3.42
C VAL A 167 6.52 -31.69 -3.43
N GLU A 168 6.66 -32.96 -3.87
CA GLU A 168 5.54 -33.90 -4.01
C GLU A 168 4.77 -34.12 -2.70
N ASP A 169 5.51 -34.42 -1.61
CA ASP A 169 4.94 -34.59 -0.26
C ASP A 169 5.11 -33.33 0.60
N GLY A 170 5.18 -32.16 -0.04
CA GLY A 170 5.34 -30.86 0.59
C GLY A 170 4.04 -30.31 1.13
N PHE A 171 4.13 -29.15 1.74
CA PHE A 171 2.95 -28.41 2.17
C PHE A 171 2.16 -27.88 0.97
N VAL A 172 0.84 -28.16 0.97
CA VAL A 172 -0.11 -27.65 -0.02
C VAL A 172 -1.35 -27.14 0.70
N ILE A 173 -1.66 -25.84 0.55
CA ILE A 173 -2.88 -25.24 1.11
C ILE A 173 -3.82 -24.95 -0.08
N PRO A 174 -5.06 -25.45 -0.04
CA PRO A 174 -6.08 -25.18 -1.06
C PRO A 174 -6.40 -23.71 -1.21
N GLU A 175 -7.03 -23.34 -2.32
CA GLU A 175 -7.41 -21.97 -2.64
C GLU A 175 -8.31 -21.37 -1.56
N ALA A 176 -7.81 -20.33 -0.90
CA ALA A 176 -8.52 -19.55 0.11
C ALA A 176 -7.77 -18.22 0.33
N LYS A 177 -8.39 -17.27 1.05
CA LYS A 177 -7.65 -16.12 1.60
C LYS A 177 -6.73 -16.61 2.71
N THR A 178 -5.52 -16.96 2.36
CA THR A 178 -4.56 -17.67 3.22
C THR A 178 -3.45 -16.74 3.68
N ALA A 179 -3.14 -16.78 4.98
CA ALA A 179 -1.91 -16.24 5.56
C ALA A 179 -1.13 -17.43 6.19
N VAL A 180 0.14 -17.55 5.86
CA VAL A 180 0.99 -18.67 6.30
C VAL A 180 2.40 -18.22 6.57
N SER A 181 3.04 -18.78 7.60
CA SER A 181 4.45 -18.53 7.91
C SER A 181 5.14 -19.81 8.37
N TRP A 182 6.43 -19.92 8.06
CA TRP A 182 7.28 -20.97 8.61
C TRP A 182 7.48 -20.78 10.11
N VAL A 183 7.21 -21.79 10.92
CA VAL A 183 7.71 -21.90 12.29
C VAL A 183 9.12 -22.49 12.27
N ASP A 184 9.25 -23.62 11.59
CA ASP A 184 10.50 -24.31 11.28
C ASP A 184 10.32 -25.12 9.97
N LYS A 185 11.34 -25.92 9.57
CA LYS A 185 11.31 -26.71 8.33
C LYS A 185 10.17 -27.75 8.25
N ASP A 186 9.61 -28.14 9.39
CA ASP A 186 8.61 -29.19 9.50
C ASP A 186 7.29 -28.69 10.08
N THR A 187 7.17 -27.40 10.35
CA THR A 187 5.97 -26.81 10.98
C THR A 187 5.62 -25.46 10.35
N LEU A 188 4.36 -25.31 9.96
CA LEU A 188 3.79 -24.04 9.54
C LEU A 188 2.80 -23.52 10.58
N LEU A 189 2.67 -22.20 10.67
CA LEU A 189 1.54 -21.52 11.29
C LEU A 189 0.62 -21.04 10.16
N VAL A 190 -0.61 -21.53 10.10
CA VAL A 190 -1.53 -21.37 8.98
C VAL A 190 -2.83 -20.75 9.44
N GLY A 191 -3.25 -19.68 8.78
CA GLY A 191 -4.60 -19.12 8.79
C GLY A 191 -5.21 -19.24 7.40
N THR A 192 -6.29 -19.99 7.27
CA THR A 192 -6.98 -20.23 6.00
C THR A 192 -8.46 -20.56 6.26
N ASP A 193 -9.21 -20.89 5.24
CA ASP A 193 -10.56 -21.43 5.40
C ASP A 193 -10.49 -22.90 5.87
N PHE A 194 -10.79 -23.14 7.14
CA PHE A 194 -10.92 -24.47 7.72
C PHE A 194 -12.37 -24.98 7.77
N GLY A 195 -13.29 -24.32 7.08
CA GLY A 195 -14.71 -24.62 7.06
C GLY A 195 -15.55 -23.67 7.92
N LYS A 196 -16.81 -24.03 8.13
CA LYS A 196 -17.81 -23.17 8.79
C LYS A 196 -17.30 -22.59 10.12
N GLY A 197 -17.34 -21.26 10.24
CA GLY A 197 -16.95 -20.53 11.43
C GLY A 197 -15.45 -20.27 11.56
N SER A 198 -14.62 -20.59 10.55
CA SER A 198 -13.17 -20.34 10.60
C SER A 198 -12.75 -18.96 10.11
N LEU A 199 -13.68 -18.20 9.53
CA LEU A 199 -13.43 -16.88 8.96
C LEU A 199 -14.08 -15.76 9.76
N THR A 200 -13.57 -14.55 9.58
CA THR A 200 -14.17 -13.29 10.04
C THR A 200 -15.33 -12.86 9.12
N ASN A 201 -16.08 -11.86 9.53
CA ASN A 201 -17.13 -11.23 8.71
C ASN A 201 -16.57 -10.64 7.39
N SER A 202 -15.28 -10.30 7.35
CA SER A 202 -14.57 -9.80 6.14
C SER A 202 -14.01 -10.93 5.27
N GLY A 203 -14.23 -12.21 5.66
CA GLY A 203 -13.79 -13.38 4.90
C GLY A 203 -12.32 -13.73 5.04
N TYR A 204 -11.60 -13.19 6.03
CA TYR A 204 -10.22 -13.55 6.35
C TYR A 204 -10.18 -14.58 7.49
N ALA A 205 -9.04 -15.27 7.63
CA ALA A 205 -8.87 -16.25 8.70
C ALA A 205 -8.98 -15.59 10.08
N ARG A 206 -9.73 -16.21 11.02
CA ARG A 206 -9.73 -15.87 12.45
C ARG A 206 -9.09 -16.96 13.31
N ILE A 207 -8.84 -18.15 12.74
CA ILE A 207 -8.23 -19.29 13.41
C ILE A 207 -6.85 -19.53 12.83
N LEU A 208 -5.84 -19.65 13.70
CA LEU A 208 -4.48 -20.04 13.31
C LEU A 208 -4.16 -21.42 13.87
N LYS A 209 -3.63 -22.29 13.00
CA LYS A 209 -3.26 -23.66 13.36
C LYS A 209 -1.79 -23.95 13.10
N LEU A 210 -1.16 -24.70 14.00
CA LEU A 210 0.16 -25.29 13.78
C LEU A 210 -0.01 -26.60 13.01
N TRP A 211 0.54 -26.63 11.80
CA TRP A 211 0.47 -27.77 10.90
C TRP A 211 1.84 -28.41 10.71
N LYS A 212 1.94 -29.68 11.05
CA LYS A 212 3.18 -30.46 10.95
C LYS A 212 3.29 -31.17 9.61
N ARG A 213 4.50 -31.22 9.08
CA ARG A 213 4.83 -31.98 7.87
C ARG A 213 4.38 -33.44 8.00
N GLY A 214 3.92 -34.02 6.90
CA GLY A 214 3.47 -35.40 6.85
C GLY A 214 2.12 -35.66 7.50
N THR A 215 1.42 -34.64 8.00
CA THR A 215 0.05 -34.77 8.53
C THR A 215 -0.93 -34.02 7.62
N SER A 216 -2.21 -34.34 7.72
CA SER A 216 -3.26 -33.61 6.99
C SER A 216 -3.48 -32.21 7.57
N LEU A 217 -3.79 -31.21 6.74
CA LEU A 217 -4.15 -29.86 7.19
C LEU A 217 -5.35 -29.88 8.16
N ALA A 218 -6.30 -30.79 7.94
CA ALA A 218 -7.46 -30.98 8.84
C ALA A 218 -7.07 -31.37 10.27
N SER A 219 -5.93 -32.07 10.45
CA SER A 219 -5.43 -32.49 11.76
C SER A 219 -4.54 -31.46 12.45
N ALA A 220 -4.33 -30.29 11.84
CA ALA A 220 -3.51 -29.21 12.39
C ALA A 220 -4.08 -28.70 13.72
N ARG A 221 -3.20 -28.50 14.70
CA ARG A 221 -3.56 -28.07 16.07
C ARG A 221 -3.89 -26.58 16.10
N THR A 222 -5.06 -26.22 16.59
CA THR A 222 -5.41 -24.82 16.83
C THR A 222 -4.47 -24.21 17.87
N LEU A 223 -3.85 -23.09 17.49
CA LEU A 223 -2.99 -22.29 18.35
C LEU A 223 -3.71 -21.04 18.86
N PHE A 224 -4.50 -20.41 18.00
CA PHE A 224 -5.18 -19.16 18.28
C PHE A 224 -6.57 -19.13 17.61
N GLU A 225 -7.51 -18.47 18.27
CA GLU A 225 -8.85 -18.23 17.73
C GLU A 225 -9.28 -16.79 18.07
N GLY A 226 -9.52 -15.98 17.05
CA GLY A 226 -10.06 -14.61 17.15
C GLY A 226 -11.59 -14.61 17.05
N GLU A 227 -12.16 -13.39 17.11
CA GLU A 227 -13.60 -13.15 17.00
C GLU A 227 -14.03 -13.03 15.53
N THR A 228 -15.32 -13.27 15.25
CA THR A 228 -15.87 -13.07 13.90
C THR A 228 -15.88 -11.60 13.47
N GLY A 229 -15.94 -10.68 14.43
CA GLY A 229 -15.89 -9.24 14.18
C GLY A 229 -14.49 -8.68 14.00
N ASP A 230 -13.43 -9.46 14.18
CA ASP A 230 -12.05 -9.05 13.89
C ASP A 230 -11.85 -8.86 12.38
N VAL A 231 -10.82 -8.12 12.00
CA VAL A 231 -10.42 -8.00 10.59
C VAL A 231 -9.78 -9.30 10.12
N ALA A 232 -8.76 -9.79 10.83
CA ALA A 232 -8.06 -11.04 10.53
C ALA A 232 -7.21 -11.51 11.72
N ALA A 233 -6.81 -12.80 11.73
CA ALA A 233 -5.68 -13.30 12.49
C ALA A 233 -4.58 -13.72 11.51
N ASN A 234 -3.39 -13.15 11.63
CA ASN A 234 -2.29 -13.40 10.72
C ASN A 234 -1.10 -14.04 11.46
N PRO A 235 -0.47 -15.07 10.90
CA PRO A 235 0.84 -15.54 11.33
C PRO A 235 1.91 -14.61 10.78
N LEU A 236 2.88 -14.27 11.60
CA LEU A 236 4.05 -13.48 11.19
C LEU A 236 5.31 -14.16 11.72
N ALA A 237 6.24 -14.49 10.84
CA ALA A 237 7.53 -15.04 11.24
C ALA A 237 8.67 -14.17 10.71
N ILE A 238 9.53 -13.72 11.62
CA ILE A 238 10.67 -12.86 11.30
C ILE A 238 11.95 -13.59 11.65
N GLN A 239 12.84 -13.70 10.67
CA GLN A 239 14.18 -14.24 10.88
C GLN A 239 15.14 -13.13 11.29
N SER A 240 15.84 -13.33 12.40
CA SER A 240 16.92 -12.45 12.84
C SER A 240 18.21 -13.22 13.04
N SER A 241 19.31 -12.52 13.37
CA SER A 241 20.62 -13.15 13.68
C SER A 241 20.59 -14.04 14.93
N THR A 242 19.58 -13.94 15.79
CA THR A 242 19.44 -14.76 17.00
C THR A 242 18.44 -15.90 16.88
N GLY A 243 17.76 -16.02 15.75
CA GLY A 243 16.78 -17.07 15.49
C GLY A 243 15.51 -16.54 14.81
N ARG A 244 14.53 -17.43 14.73
CA ARG A 244 13.21 -17.13 14.15
C ARG A 244 12.23 -16.79 15.27
N TRP A 245 11.55 -15.66 15.10
CA TRP A 245 10.52 -15.17 16.01
C TRP A 245 9.17 -15.28 15.32
N VAL A 246 8.21 -15.98 15.95
CA VAL A 246 6.90 -16.26 15.34
C VAL A 246 5.82 -15.57 16.18
N PHE A 247 4.98 -14.80 15.53
CA PHE A 247 3.91 -14.02 16.14
C PHE A 247 2.55 -14.43 15.60
N VAL A 248 1.54 -14.21 16.41
CA VAL A 248 0.14 -14.07 16.01
C VAL A 248 -0.19 -12.61 16.06
N ASP A 249 -0.61 -12.04 14.93
CA ASP A 249 -1.06 -10.65 14.79
C ASP A 249 -2.57 -10.64 14.55
N ARG A 250 -3.35 -10.31 15.61
CA ARG A 250 -4.81 -10.23 15.58
C ARG A 250 -5.22 -8.81 15.24
N GLY A 251 -5.70 -8.55 14.04
CA GLY A 251 -6.30 -7.29 13.62
C GLY A 251 -7.69 -7.13 14.21
N ARG A 252 -7.82 -6.28 15.25
CA ARG A 252 -9.11 -5.97 15.89
C ARG A 252 -9.94 -5.04 15.04
N THR A 253 -9.28 -4.00 14.54
CA THR A 253 -9.82 -3.03 13.58
C THR A 253 -8.78 -2.79 12.48
N PHE A 254 -9.08 -1.91 11.53
CA PHE A 254 -8.10 -1.54 10.50
C PHE A 254 -6.82 -0.91 11.08
N TRP A 255 -6.92 -0.27 12.26
CA TRP A 255 -5.82 0.48 12.88
C TRP A 255 -5.29 -0.13 14.17
N THR A 256 -5.89 -1.18 14.70
CA THR A 256 -5.52 -1.75 16.01
C THR A 256 -5.33 -3.25 15.95
N ASN A 257 -4.24 -3.70 16.57
CA ASN A 257 -3.85 -5.10 16.61
C ASN A 257 -3.50 -5.55 18.04
N GLU A 258 -3.81 -6.81 18.35
CA GLU A 258 -3.29 -7.54 19.51
C GLU A 258 -2.24 -8.54 19.04
N ARG A 259 -1.09 -8.58 19.68
CA ARG A 259 0.01 -9.44 19.24
C ARG A 259 0.44 -10.41 20.31
N HIS A 260 0.75 -11.63 19.88
CA HIS A 260 1.24 -12.68 20.76
C HIS A 260 2.49 -13.30 20.15
N LEU A 261 3.47 -13.61 21.00
CA LEU A 261 4.70 -14.29 20.61
C LEU A 261 4.59 -15.78 20.91
N LEU A 262 4.92 -16.63 19.95
CA LEU A 262 4.99 -18.07 20.12
C LEU A 262 6.18 -18.42 21.01
N THR A 263 5.91 -19.17 22.10
CA THR A 263 6.95 -19.64 23.03
C THR A 263 7.61 -20.91 22.52
N PRO A 264 8.83 -21.23 22.95
CA PRO A 264 9.49 -22.49 22.63
C PRO A 264 8.69 -23.74 23.07
N SER A 265 7.84 -23.62 24.10
CA SER A 265 6.94 -24.69 24.57
C SER A 265 5.66 -24.84 23.71
N GLY A 266 5.47 -23.98 22.69
CA GLY A 266 4.31 -24.02 21.80
C GLY A 266 3.05 -23.35 22.35
N GLY A 267 3.18 -22.50 23.37
CA GLY A 267 2.15 -21.58 23.87
C GLY A 267 2.29 -20.19 23.30
N LEU A 268 1.44 -19.26 23.74
CA LEU A 268 1.48 -17.84 23.35
C LEU A 268 1.68 -16.95 24.58
N VAL A 269 2.48 -15.90 24.43
CA VAL A 269 2.64 -14.83 25.41
C VAL A 269 2.26 -13.50 24.77
N PRO A 270 1.45 -12.64 25.41
CA PRO A 270 1.11 -11.33 24.88
C PRO A 270 2.36 -10.46 24.68
N VAL A 271 2.39 -9.70 23.60
CA VAL A 271 3.43 -8.70 23.34
C VAL A 271 2.90 -7.35 23.84
N PRO A 272 3.60 -6.64 24.74
CA PRO A 272 3.10 -5.44 25.39
C PRO A 272 3.20 -4.19 24.49
N LEU A 273 2.73 -4.27 23.27
CA LEU A 273 2.63 -3.14 22.35
C LEU A 273 1.29 -2.41 22.51
N PRO A 274 1.26 -1.07 22.41
CA PRO A 274 0.01 -0.35 22.19
C PRO A 274 -0.74 -0.95 20.99
N ALA A 275 -2.07 -1.01 21.09
CA ALA A 275 -2.89 -1.64 20.06
C ALA A 275 -2.72 -0.98 18.68
N ASP A 276 -2.51 0.34 18.63
CA ASP A 276 -2.29 1.11 17.39
C ASP A 276 -0.81 1.15 16.94
N ALA A 277 0.15 0.62 17.72
CA ALA A 277 1.55 0.58 17.30
C ALA A 277 1.75 -0.40 16.14
N GLU A 278 2.64 -0.08 15.22
CA GLU A 278 3.03 -0.95 14.12
C GLU A 278 4.24 -1.80 14.51
N LEU A 279 4.14 -3.12 14.35
CA LEU A 279 5.29 -4.01 14.46
C LEU A 279 6.04 -3.93 13.14
N GLU A 280 7.27 -3.40 13.17
CA GLU A 280 8.05 -3.16 11.95
C GLU A 280 8.93 -4.36 11.60
N ASP A 281 9.83 -4.76 12.51
CA ASP A 281 10.77 -5.86 12.25
C ASP A 281 11.43 -6.35 13.56
N VAL A 282 12.33 -7.31 13.47
CA VAL A 282 13.14 -7.81 14.58
C VAL A 282 14.63 -7.80 14.21
N ILE A 283 15.46 -7.14 15.03
CA ILE A 283 16.91 -7.16 14.91
C ILE A 283 17.55 -7.80 16.15
N GLY A 284 18.22 -8.93 15.96
CA GLY A 284 18.65 -9.77 17.07
C GLY A 284 17.45 -10.26 17.88
N ASP A 285 17.40 -9.89 19.17
CA ASP A 285 16.29 -10.16 20.09
C ASP A 285 15.41 -8.92 20.36
N ARG A 286 15.52 -7.87 19.54
CA ARG A 286 14.79 -6.63 19.70
C ARG A 286 13.67 -6.53 18.69
N LEU A 287 12.43 -6.54 19.17
CA LEU A 287 11.25 -6.18 18.42
C LEU A 287 11.23 -4.67 18.20
N ILE A 288 11.16 -4.25 16.96
CA ILE A 288 11.07 -2.83 16.59
C ILE A 288 9.61 -2.48 16.31
N ALA A 289 9.13 -1.44 16.97
CA ALA A 289 7.77 -0.94 16.79
C ALA A 289 7.75 0.55 16.53
N LYS A 290 6.84 1.00 15.66
CA LYS A 290 6.54 2.40 15.39
C LYS A 290 5.29 2.80 16.16
N LEU A 291 5.39 3.83 16.97
CA LEU A 291 4.28 4.34 17.78
C LEU A 291 3.35 5.19 16.90
N GLN A 292 2.07 4.90 16.95
CA GLN A 292 1.06 5.73 16.29
C GLN A 292 0.41 6.74 17.24
N SER A 293 0.52 6.50 18.55
CA SER A 293 0.12 7.40 19.63
C SER A 293 1.28 7.59 20.60
N PRO A 294 1.30 8.68 21.39
CA PRO A 294 2.33 8.86 22.42
C PRO A 294 2.33 7.72 23.44
N LEU A 295 3.51 7.27 23.86
CA LEU A 295 3.70 6.26 24.90
C LEU A 295 4.71 6.77 25.94
N GLY A 296 4.22 7.15 27.12
CA GLY A 296 5.06 7.76 28.16
C GLY A 296 5.81 8.97 27.62
N ARG A 297 7.14 8.91 27.59
CA ARG A 297 8.01 10.00 27.08
C ARG A 297 8.21 10.02 25.55
N PHE A 298 7.70 9.02 24.86
CA PHE A 298 7.88 8.89 23.42
C PHE A 298 6.69 9.49 22.67
N SER A 299 6.95 10.37 21.72
CA SER A 299 5.94 10.96 20.86
C SER A 299 5.45 9.97 19.79
N ALA A 300 4.29 10.24 19.20
CA ALA A 300 3.83 9.54 18.00
C ALA A 300 4.90 9.60 16.89
N GLY A 301 4.98 8.56 16.07
CA GLY A 301 5.97 8.39 15.00
C GLY A 301 7.34 7.88 15.48
N THR A 302 7.59 7.79 16.79
CA THR A 302 8.86 7.29 17.33
C THR A 302 9.01 5.78 17.12
N LEU A 303 10.22 5.34 16.72
CA LEU A 303 10.61 3.94 16.77
C LEU A 303 11.13 3.58 18.16
N VAL A 304 10.59 2.50 18.71
CA VAL A 304 11.00 1.91 19.98
C VAL A 304 11.37 0.44 19.81
N ALA A 305 12.20 -0.07 20.71
CA ALA A 305 12.60 -1.48 20.74
C ALA A 305 12.17 -2.13 22.06
N TYR A 306 11.65 -3.35 21.99
CA TYR A 306 11.33 -4.22 23.12
C TYR A 306 12.20 -5.47 23.09
N SER A 307 12.67 -5.93 24.25
CA SER A 307 13.40 -7.21 24.33
C SER A 307 12.47 -8.40 24.29
N LEU A 308 12.55 -9.21 23.23
CA LEU A 308 11.76 -10.42 23.10
C LEU A 308 12.13 -11.47 24.16
N ARG A 309 13.39 -11.49 24.62
CA ARG A 309 13.82 -12.38 25.71
C ARG A 309 13.18 -11.99 27.04
N GLU A 310 13.06 -10.67 27.33
CA GLU A 310 12.36 -10.22 28.52
C GLU A 310 10.86 -10.55 28.47
N ILE A 311 10.23 -10.38 27.29
CA ILE A 311 8.83 -10.77 27.07
C ILE A 311 8.62 -12.27 27.33
N LEU A 312 9.48 -13.14 26.78
CA LEU A 312 9.39 -14.58 27.02
C LEU A 312 9.61 -14.95 28.49
N ALA A 313 10.52 -14.26 29.18
CA ALA A 313 10.89 -14.59 30.55
C ALA A 313 9.92 -14.03 31.59
N ARG A 314 9.30 -12.86 31.35
CA ARG A 314 8.55 -12.08 32.35
C ARG A 314 7.15 -11.69 31.91
N GLY A 315 6.78 -11.91 30.65
CA GLY A 315 5.53 -11.46 30.05
C GLY A 315 5.51 -9.95 29.70
N HIS A 316 6.59 -9.22 29.95
CA HIS A 316 6.69 -7.80 29.65
C HIS A 316 8.13 -7.37 29.37
N ALA A 317 8.30 -6.24 28.68
CA ALA A 317 9.56 -5.51 28.50
C ALA A 317 9.28 -4.02 28.39
N GLU A 318 10.24 -3.19 28.82
CA GLU A 318 10.14 -1.74 28.69
C GLU A 318 10.63 -1.25 27.33
N PRO A 319 9.91 -0.30 26.71
CA PRO A 319 10.33 0.29 25.44
C PRO A 319 11.60 1.12 25.59
N ARG A 320 12.51 0.97 24.63
CA ARG A 320 13.74 1.75 24.50
C ARG A 320 13.76 2.53 23.20
N LEU A 321 14.24 3.78 23.25
CA LEU A 321 14.33 4.64 22.06
C LEU A 321 15.24 4.02 21.00
N VAL A 322 14.74 3.98 19.77
CA VAL A 322 15.51 3.67 18.56
C VAL A 322 15.76 4.94 17.76
N MET A 323 14.70 5.59 17.30
CA MET A 323 14.76 6.84 16.54
C MET A 323 13.48 7.65 16.77
N ALA A 324 13.62 8.93 17.06
CA ALA A 324 12.50 9.88 17.09
C ALA A 324 12.56 10.76 15.83
N PRO A 325 11.47 10.90 15.08
CA PRO A 325 11.41 11.83 13.97
C PRO A 325 11.38 13.28 14.47
N THR A 326 11.88 14.20 13.66
CA THR A 326 11.68 15.65 13.90
C THR A 326 10.28 16.07 13.45
N ALA A 327 9.86 17.30 13.73
CA ALA A 327 8.56 17.84 13.31
C ALA A 327 8.36 17.88 11.78
N LYS A 328 9.44 17.74 11.00
CA LYS A 328 9.43 17.70 9.53
C LYS A 328 9.59 16.30 8.96
N GLN A 329 9.75 15.31 9.83
CA GLN A 329 10.04 13.94 9.43
C GLN A 329 8.89 13.00 9.75
N ALA A 330 8.69 12.03 8.87
CA ALA A 330 7.83 10.87 9.09
C ALA A 330 8.62 9.60 8.79
N ILE A 331 8.65 8.64 9.73
CA ILE A 331 9.20 7.31 9.48
C ILE A 331 8.13 6.50 8.74
N GLU A 332 8.47 6.01 7.55
CA GLU A 332 7.51 5.28 6.70
C GLU A 332 7.73 3.78 6.73
N GLU A 333 8.97 3.34 6.55
CA GLU A 333 9.30 1.92 6.36
C GLU A 333 10.57 1.57 7.14
N VAL A 334 10.55 0.41 7.76
CA VAL A 334 11.67 -0.10 8.55
C VAL A 334 11.91 -1.56 8.19
N SER A 335 13.16 -1.94 7.98
CA SER A 335 13.50 -3.33 7.69
C SER A 335 14.85 -3.67 8.28
N ALA A 336 15.01 -4.87 8.82
CA ALA A 336 16.23 -5.31 9.49
C ALA A 336 17.02 -6.30 8.63
N SER A 337 18.33 -6.11 8.56
CA SER A 337 19.30 -7.15 8.25
C SER A 337 19.96 -7.65 9.54
N ASP A 338 20.95 -8.55 9.46
CA ASP A 338 21.53 -9.19 10.66
C ASP A 338 21.95 -8.18 11.75
N ASN A 339 22.58 -7.06 11.35
CA ASN A 339 23.16 -6.08 12.29
C ASN A 339 22.72 -4.64 12.06
N VAL A 340 21.90 -4.38 11.05
CA VAL A 340 21.49 -3.01 10.65
C VAL A 340 20.00 -2.92 10.53
N LEU A 341 19.44 -1.90 11.15
CA LEU A 341 18.06 -1.47 10.93
C LEU A 341 18.07 -0.35 9.88
N TRP A 342 17.41 -0.61 8.77
CA TRP A 342 17.24 0.33 7.67
C TRP A 342 15.94 1.08 7.86
N VAL A 343 16.01 2.40 7.92
CA VAL A 343 14.85 3.25 8.17
C VAL A 343 14.68 4.23 7.02
N LYS A 344 13.59 4.05 6.28
CA LYS A 344 13.13 5.02 5.29
C LYS A 344 12.26 6.04 6.02
N ALA A 345 12.53 7.33 5.77
CA ALA A 345 11.74 8.42 6.29
C ALA A 345 11.49 9.48 5.21
N LEU A 346 10.47 10.28 5.39
CA LEU A 346 10.29 11.56 4.69
C LEU A 346 10.87 12.68 5.54
N ASP A 347 11.42 13.69 4.90
CA ASP A 347 11.87 14.95 5.49
C ASP A 347 11.39 16.08 4.58
N ASP A 348 10.39 16.84 5.02
CA ASP A 348 9.60 17.74 4.17
C ASP A 348 9.18 17.04 2.86
N VAL A 349 8.56 15.86 2.98
CA VAL A 349 8.07 14.99 1.87
C VAL A 349 9.17 14.38 0.98
N SER A 350 10.43 14.75 1.16
CA SER A 350 11.56 14.15 0.42
C SER A 350 12.04 12.87 1.09
N GLY A 351 12.25 11.81 0.30
CA GLY A 351 12.71 10.52 0.79
C GLY A 351 14.13 10.57 1.36
N LYS A 352 14.31 9.96 2.52
CA LYS A 352 15.60 9.74 3.20
C LYS A 352 15.74 8.28 3.58
N LEU A 353 16.96 7.79 3.64
CA LEU A 353 17.28 6.46 4.15
C LEU A 353 18.37 6.57 5.22
N PHE A 354 18.18 5.86 6.32
CA PHE A 354 19.11 5.79 7.43
C PHE A 354 19.52 4.34 7.69
N ALA A 355 20.80 4.11 8.02
CA ALA A 355 21.30 2.86 8.54
C ALA A 355 21.54 3.02 10.05
N LEU A 356 20.81 2.27 10.88
CA LEU A 356 20.93 2.30 12.32
C LEU A 356 21.59 1.02 12.83
N THR A 357 22.61 1.16 13.67
CA THR A 357 23.33 0.02 14.27
C THR A 357 23.20 0.06 15.79
N PRO A 358 22.76 -1.03 16.44
CA PRO A 358 22.64 -1.07 17.89
C PRO A 358 24.01 -1.06 18.54
N ARG A 359 24.17 -0.27 19.62
CA ARG A 359 25.38 -0.21 20.45
C ARG A 359 25.23 -1.07 21.71
N LYS A 360 26.35 -1.46 22.31
CA LYS A 360 26.39 -2.26 23.56
C LYS A 360 25.68 -1.57 24.74
N ASN A 361 25.70 -0.24 24.78
CA ASN A 361 25.04 0.54 25.83
C ASN A 361 23.51 0.71 25.62
N GLY A 362 22.93 0.04 24.63
CA GLY A 362 21.49 0.10 24.31
C GLY A 362 21.06 1.30 23.46
N THR A 363 21.97 2.19 23.08
CA THR A 363 21.71 3.28 22.12
C THR A 363 21.92 2.82 20.69
N TRP A 364 21.56 3.67 19.73
CA TRP A 364 21.72 3.41 18.29
C TRP A 364 22.66 4.42 17.65
N ALA A 365 23.55 3.93 16.79
CA ALA A 365 24.29 4.78 15.87
C ALA A 365 23.46 4.95 14.61
N SER A 366 23.09 6.17 14.26
CA SER A 366 22.38 6.48 13.02
C SER A 366 23.33 7.11 12.01
N ARG A 367 23.23 6.66 10.76
CA ARG A 367 23.97 7.23 9.64
C ARG A 367 23.02 7.46 8.46
N ALA A 368 22.92 8.71 8.02
CA ALA A 368 22.18 9.03 6.80
C ALA A 368 22.91 8.47 5.57
N VAL A 369 22.13 7.94 4.64
CA VAL A 369 22.62 7.43 3.35
C VAL A 369 22.68 8.58 2.36
N ALA A 370 23.78 8.69 1.62
CA ALA A 370 23.95 9.71 0.58
C ALA A 370 23.16 9.31 -0.68
N LEU A 371 21.93 9.78 -0.78
CA LEU A 371 21.03 9.62 -1.93
C LEU A 371 20.71 11.01 -2.56
N PRO A 372 20.30 11.05 -3.84
CA PRO A 372 19.84 12.30 -4.48
C PRO A 372 18.77 13.02 -3.65
N ALA A 373 18.87 14.34 -3.57
CA ALA A 373 17.90 15.16 -2.84
C ALA A 373 16.57 15.31 -3.64
N ASN A 374 15.50 15.72 -2.95
CA ASN A 374 14.17 15.98 -3.53
C ASN A 374 13.65 14.80 -4.36
N SER A 375 13.78 13.61 -3.81
CA SER A 375 13.42 12.37 -4.48
C SER A 375 12.49 11.51 -3.61
N THR A 376 11.79 10.61 -4.27
CA THR A 376 11.15 9.45 -3.64
C THR A 376 12.19 8.35 -3.50
N VAL A 377 12.21 7.71 -2.34
CA VAL A 377 13.05 6.54 -2.04
C VAL A 377 12.13 5.35 -1.75
N HIS A 378 12.37 4.23 -2.40
CA HIS A 378 11.73 2.96 -2.08
C HIS A 378 12.79 1.99 -1.59
N LEU A 379 12.67 1.54 -0.35
CA LEU A 379 13.47 0.45 0.19
C LEU A 379 12.92 -0.87 -0.39
N LEU A 380 13.72 -1.64 -1.10
CA LEU A 380 13.26 -2.85 -1.80
C LEU A 380 13.50 -4.11 -0.99
N SER A 381 14.75 -4.41 -0.71
CA SER A 381 15.13 -5.58 0.07
C SER A 381 16.40 -5.34 0.86
N VAL A 382 16.48 -6.00 1.99
CA VAL A 382 17.62 -5.91 2.91
C VAL A 382 18.15 -7.31 3.24
N GLY A 383 19.41 -7.41 3.62
CA GLY A 383 20.00 -8.70 3.99
C GLY A 383 21.44 -8.85 3.49
N GLY A 384 21.86 -10.11 3.30
CA GLY A 384 23.20 -10.45 2.79
C GLY A 384 24.29 -10.39 3.85
N LYS A 385 25.46 -10.90 3.46
CA LYS A 385 26.68 -10.84 4.27
C LYS A 385 27.81 -10.28 3.40
N PRO A 386 28.33 -9.06 3.72
CA PRO A 386 27.90 -8.14 4.81
C PRO A 386 26.50 -7.53 4.56
N ASP A 387 25.92 -6.95 5.62
CA ASP A 387 24.62 -6.25 5.56
C ASP A 387 24.55 -5.27 4.38
N LEU A 388 23.40 -5.29 3.69
CA LEU A 388 23.15 -4.54 2.47
C LEU A 388 21.66 -4.18 2.39
N ALA A 389 21.38 -3.05 1.75
CA ALA A 389 20.02 -2.70 1.31
C ALA A 389 20.05 -2.36 -0.18
N PHE A 390 18.95 -2.64 -0.87
CA PHE A 390 18.68 -2.10 -2.18
C PHE A 390 17.58 -1.05 -2.09
N ALA A 391 17.79 0.08 -2.75
CA ALA A 391 16.79 1.14 -2.82
C ALA A 391 16.71 1.73 -4.23
N THR A 392 15.48 1.97 -4.70
CA THR A 392 15.27 2.82 -5.88
C THR A 392 15.06 4.25 -5.46
N VAL A 393 15.56 5.16 -6.28
CA VAL A 393 15.45 6.59 -6.09
C VAL A 393 15.00 7.22 -7.39
N GLU A 394 13.96 8.03 -7.33
CA GLU A 394 13.42 8.77 -8.47
C GLU A 394 12.88 10.13 -8.04
N GLY A 395 12.63 11.01 -8.98
CA GLY A 395 11.97 12.29 -8.74
C GLY A 395 11.12 12.68 -9.93
N LEU A 396 10.28 13.71 -9.78
CA LEU A 396 9.35 14.13 -10.83
C LEU A 396 10.03 14.29 -12.21
N LEU A 397 11.26 14.80 -12.24
CA LEU A 397 12.06 14.97 -13.46
C LEU A 397 13.28 14.04 -13.54
N THR A 398 13.46 13.14 -12.57
CA THR A 398 14.64 12.26 -12.49
C THR A 398 14.19 10.82 -12.66
N PRO A 399 14.67 10.10 -13.68
CA PRO A 399 14.29 8.71 -13.90
C PRO A 399 14.73 7.80 -12.76
N PRO A 400 14.02 6.67 -12.55
CA PRO A 400 14.36 5.69 -11.52
C PRO A 400 15.81 5.18 -11.64
N ALA A 401 16.48 5.09 -10.49
CA ALA A 401 17.80 4.51 -10.37
C ALA A 401 17.87 3.58 -9.15
N LEU A 402 18.48 2.41 -9.31
CA LEU A 402 18.68 1.42 -8.27
C LEU A 402 20.07 1.56 -7.66
N TYR A 403 20.12 1.62 -6.35
CA TYR A 403 21.34 1.71 -5.56
C TYR A 403 21.48 0.50 -4.64
N ALA A 404 22.70 -0.01 -4.53
CA ALA A 404 23.12 -0.87 -3.44
C ALA A 404 23.71 0.00 -2.33
N VAL A 405 23.19 -0.13 -1.11
CA VAL A 405 23.49 0.72 0.04
C VAL A 405 24.20 -0.08 1.12
N ARG A 406 25.30 0.46 1.66
CA ARG A 406 26.08 -0.15 2.73
C ARG A 406 25.80 0.51 4.09
N PRO A 407 26.01 -0.19 5.21
CA PRO A 407 25.77 0.35 6.57
C PRO A 407 26.50 1.66 6.88
N GLY A 408 27.67 1.88 6.25
CA GLY A 408 28.44 3.12 6.35
C GLY A 408 27.83 4.33 5.64
N GLY A 409 26.66 4.18 5.00
CA GLY A 409 25.98 5.25 4.23
C GLY A 409 26.50 5.37 2.79
N GLY A 410 27.49 4.56 2.40
CA GLY A 410 27.99 4.53 1.02
C GLY A 410 27.02 3.85 0.07
N THR A 411 26.88 4.41 -1.15
CA THR A 411 26.01 3.90 -2.20
C THR A 411 26.80 3.49 -3.43
N ALA A 412 26.32 2.49 -4.16
CA ALA A 412 26.79 2.14 -5.49
C ALA A 412 25.61 2.06 -6.44
N LEU A 413 25.68 2.76 -7.57
CA LEU A 413 24.68 2.66 -8.62
C LEU A 413 24.74 1.27 -9.25
N VAL A 414 23.61 0.56 -9.26
CA VAL A 414 23.46 -0.76 -9.90
C VAL A 414 22.88 -0.63 -11.29
N GLN A 415 21.80 0.14 -11.41
CA GLN A 415 21.11 0.37 -12.69
C GLN A 415 20.44 1.75 -12.66
N ARG A 416 20.35 2.38 -13.81
CA ARG A 416 19.54 3.61 -14.01
C ARG A 416 18.73 3.45 -15.29
N LEU A 417 17.47 3.85 -15.26
CA LEU A 417 16.66 3.91 -16.47
C LEU A 417 17.01 5.16 -17.28
N PRO A 418 16.93 5.10 -18.61
CA PRO A 418 17.07 6.28 -19.46
C PRO A 418 15.92 7.26 -19.22
N ALA A 419 16.18 8.52 -19.52
CA ALA A 419 15.15 9.55 -19.51
C ALA A 419 14.11 9.28 -20.61
N LYS A 420 12.82 9.36 -20.26
CA LYS A 420 11.71 9.17 -21.21
C LYS A 420 11.21 10.49 -21.83
N PHE A 421 11.71 11.61 -21.34
CA PHE A 421 11.42 12.95 -21.85
C PHE A 421 12.58 13.89 -21.51
N ASP A 422 12.64 15.04 -22.21
CA ASP A 422 13.60 16.10 -21.90
C ASP A 422 13.18 16.87 -20.65
N SER A 423 13.81 16.56 -19.52
CA SER A 423 13.58 17.23 -18.25
C SER A 423 14.17 18.64 -18.18
N SER A 424 15.08 19.01 -19.11
CA SER A 424 15.73 20.32 -19.13
C SER A 424 14.76 21.46 -19.43
N THR A 425 13.62 21.14 -20.07
CA THR A 425 12.55 22.10 -20.44
C THR A 425 11.59 22.40 -19.29
N ARG A 426 11.73 21.74 -18.14
CA ARG A 426 10.80 21.83 -17.00
C ARG A 426 11.50 22.27 -15.71
N THR A 427 10.70 22.76 -14.77
CA THR A 427 11.11 23.04 -13.38
C THR A 427 10.21 22.30 -12.41
N VAL A 428 10.77 21.96 -11.25
CA VAL A 428 10.03 21.46 -10.07
C VAL A 428 10.28 22.42 -8.92
N GLU A 429 9.21 22.84 -8.28
CA GLU A 429 9.26 23.70 -7.10
C GLU A 429 8.43 23.05 -6.00
N GLN A 430 8.97 22.94 -4.78
CA GLN A 430 8.16 22.64 -3.60
C GLN A 430 7.63 23.96 -3.04
N ARG A 431 6.33 24.05 -2.85
CA ARG A 431 5.62 25.21 -2.33
C ARG A 431 4.71 24.84 -1.17
N PHE A 432 4.14 25.84 -0.51
CA PHE A 432 3.25 25.65 0.63
C PHE A 432 2.04 26.58 0.50
N ALA A 433 0.84 26.00 0.53
CA ALA A 433 -0.40 26.72 0.72
C ALA A 433 -0.72 26.85 2.21
N THR A 434 -1.58 27.78 2.58
CA THR A 434 -2.10 27.90 3.96
C THR A 434 -3.56 27.47 3.97
N SER A 435 -3.85 26.39 4.68
CA SER A 435 -5.21 25.89 4.84
C SER A 435 -6.07 26.82 5.70
N LYS A 436 -7.37 26.60 5.72
CA LYS A 436 -8.36 27.41 6.44
C LYS A 436 -8.08 27.55 7.93
N ASP A 437 -7.47 26.54 8.55
CA ASP A 437 -7.09 26.53 9.97
C ASP A 437 -5.65 27.00 10.23
N GLY A 438 -4.96 27.54 9.22
CA GLY A 438 -3.59 28.04 9.30
C GLY A 438 -2.52 26.98 9.06
N THR A 439 -2.86 25.72 8.85
CA THR A 439 -1.90 24.64 8.58
C THR A 439 -1.21 24.85 7.24
N ARG A 440 0.12 24.71 7.22
CA ARG A 440 0.93 24.78 5.99
C ARG A 440 0.85 23.45 5.24
N ILE A 441 0.35 23.48 4.00
CA ILE A 441 0.14 22.33 3.14
C ILE A 441 1.19 22.31 2.03
N PRO A 442 2.13 21.35 2.02
CA PRO A 442 3.13 21.25 0.96
C PRO A 442 2.52 20.75 -0.35
N TYR A 443 3.09 21.20 -1.45
CA TYR A 443 2.81 20.66 -2.76
C TYR A 443 4.00 20.84 -3.71
N PHE A 444 4.13 19.94 -4.66
CA PHE A 444 5.12 20.05 -5.74
C PHE A 444 4.44 20.60 -6.99
N LEU A 445 5.04 21.63 -7.58
CA LEU A 445 4.61 22.25 -8.83
C LEU A 445 5.61 21.93 -9.93
N VAL A 446 5.15 21.25 -10.99
CA VAL A 446 5.91 21.03 -12.22
C VAL A 446 5.34 21.89 -13.33
N ARG A 447 6.20 22.64 -14.02
CA ARG A 447 5.82 23.47 -15.19
C ARG A 447 6.96 23.63 -16.18
N GLY A 448 6.62 24.03 -17.40
CA GLY A 448 7.61 24.40 -18.41
C GLY A 448 8.44 25.62 -17.98
N LYS A 449 9.74 25.61 -18.30
CA LYS A 449 10.59 26.81 -18.17
C LYS A 449 10.09 27.91 -19.09
N GLY A 450 9.87 29.11 -18.53
CA GLY A 450 9.37 30.25 -19.30
C GLY A 450 7.89 30.17 -19.71
N ALA A 451 7.12 29.21 -19.16
CA ALA A 451 5.69 29.13 -19.40
C ALA A 451 4.99 30.45 -19.04
N GLN A 452 4.24 31.00 -20.00
CA GLN A 452 3.46 32.21 -19.80
C GLN A 452 2.21 31.89 -18.97
N ALA A 453 2.24 32.27 -17.71
CA ALA A 453 1.09 32.09 -16.80
C ALA A 453 -0.02 33.13 -17.09
N PRO A 454 -1.32 32.82 -16.80
CA PRO A 454 -1.85 31.60 -16.20
C PRO A 454 -1.96 30.42 -17.19
N VAL A 455 -1.67 29.18 -16.72
CA VAL A 455 -1.77 27.96 -17.52
C VAL A 455 -2.80 26.98 -16.94
N PRO A 456 -3.39 26.08 -17.76
CA PRO A 456 -4.17 24.96 -17.25
C PRO A 456 -3.36 24.15 -16.26
N THR A 457 -3.98 23.80 -15.12
CA THR A 457 -3.27 23.14 -14.02
C THR A 457 -4.05 21.91 -13.56
N LEU A 458 -3.39 20.75 -13.51
CA LEU A 458 -3.92 19.52 -12.95
C LEU A 458 -3.34 19.29 -11.55
N ILE A 459 -4.20 19.24 -10.54
CA ILE A 459 -3.82 18.93 -9.15
C ILE A 459 -4.18 17.47 -8.86
N HIS A 460 -3.20 16.67 -8.45
CA HIS A 460 -3.42 15.34 -7.92
C HIS A 460 -3.27 15.33 -6.40
N ALA A 461 -4.19 14.67 -5.69
CA ALA A 461 -4.14 14.47 -4.25
C ALA A 461 -4.81 13.16 -3.83
N TYR A 462 -4.48 12.68 -2.62
CA TYR A 462 -5.08 11.49 -2.03
C TYR A 462 -5.70 11.76 -0.65
N GLY A 463 -4.92 12.17 0.35
CA GLY A 463 -5.37 12.67 1.64
C GLY A 463 -6.11 11.67 2.54
N GLY A 464 -5.59 10.46 2.72
CA GLY A 464 -6.17 9.45 3.62
C GLY A 464 -5.27 8.25 3.84
N PHE A 465 -5.65 7.37 4.76
CA PHE A 465 -5.06 6.05 5.00
C PHE A 465 -3.54 6.06 5.25
N ARG A 466 -2.99 7.16 5.77
CA ARG A 466 -1.53 7.36 5.97
C ARG A 466 -0.70 7.22 4.68
N ALA A 467 -1.36 7.23 3.51
CA ALA A 467 -0.68 7.04 2.23
C ALA A 467 -0.03 8.35 1.76
N ALA A 468 1.25 8.50 2.06
CA ALA A 468 2.02 9.65 1.61
C ALA A 468 2.12 9.70 0.08
N GLN A 469 1.91 10.88 -0.48
CA GLN A 469 2.10 11.14 -1.90
C GLN A 469 3.51 11.71 -2.11
N THR A 470 4.36 10.98 -2.81
CA THR A 470 5.77 11.35 -2.99
C THR A 470 6.09 11.65 -4.45
N PRO A 471 7.12 12.49 -4.73
CA PRO A 471 7.43 12.97 -6.08
C PRO A 471 8.09 11.88 -6.94
N GLY A 472 7.32 10.89 -7.41
CA GLY A 472 7.76 9.89 -8.38
C GLY A 472 7.92 10.45 -9.80
N TYR A 473 8.57 9.69 -10.70
CA TYR A 473 8.85 10.12 -12.07
C TYR A 473 7.56 10.38 -12.85
N LEU A 474 7.51 11.45 -13.64
CA LEU A 474 6.29 11.90 -14.33
C LEU A 474 5.66 10.88 -15.27
N THR A 475 6.39 9.85 -15.70
CA THR A 475 5.82 8.74 -16.47
C THR A 475 4.89 7.83 -15.66
N GLY A 476 4.92 7.90 -14.34
CA GLY A 476 4.06 7.19 -13.40
C GLY A 476 3.17 8.11 -12.54
N GLN A 477 3.08 9.40 -12.87
CA GLN A 477 2.31 10.39 -12.13
C GLN A 477 1.10 10.90 -12.91
N PRO A 478 -0.08 11.02 -12.29
CA PRO A 478 -0.41 10.52 -10.96
C PRO A 478 -0.42 8.99 -10.87
N TYR A 479 -0.29 8.47 -9.66
CA TYR A 479 -0.18 7.03 -9.41
C TYR A 479 -1.26 6.21 -10.13
N ARG A 480 -0.82 5.19 -10.88
CA ARG A 480 -1.65 4.31 -11.72
C ARG A 480 -2.38 4.98 -12.92
N ALA A 481 -2.10 6.25 -13.20
CA ALA A 481 -2.63 6.91 -14.40
C ALA A 481 -1.63 6.92 -15.57
N GLY A 482 -0.52 6.19 -15.46
CA GLY A 482 0.54 6.15 -16.47
C GLY A 482 1.20 7.51 -16.67
N PRO A 483 1.60 7.87 -17.91
CA PRO A 483 2.38 9.07 -18.21
C PRO A 483 1.55 10.36 -18.29
N LEU A 484 0.39 10.45 -17.63
CA LEU A 484 -0.50 11.62 -17.70
C LEU A 484 0.22 12.91 -17.32
N GLY A 485 0.97 12.93 -16.21
CA GLY A 485 1.70 14.13 -15.76
C GLY A 485 2.77 14.56 -16.76
N MET A 486 3.42 13.62 -17.43
CA MET A 486 4.38 13.88 -18.49
C MET A 486 3.70 14.55 -19.69
N PHE A 487 2.64 13.95 -20.23
CA PHE A 487 1.90 14.48 -21.39
C PHE A 487 1.29 15.84 -21.07
N TRP A 488 0.68 15.98 -19.88
CA TRP A 488 0.08 17.22 -19.45
C TRP A 488 1.08 18.39 -19.43
N THR A 489 2.28 18.14 -18.94
CA THR A 489 3.34 19.17 -18.88
C THR A 489 4.04 19.40 -20.23
N GLU A 490 4.00 18.48 -21.17
CA GLU A 490 4.48 18.67 -22.55
C GLU A 490 3.67 19.73 -23.31
N GLU A 491 2.38 19.80 -23.03
CA GLU A 491 1.46 20.79 -23.62
C GLU A 491 1.63 22.20 -23.00
N GLY A 492 2.68 22.43 -22.20
CA GLY A 492 2.93 23.71 -21.53
C GLY A 492 2.09 23.94 -20.26
N ASN A 493 1.30 22.96 -19.85
CA ASN A 493 0.45 23.02 -18.67
C ASN A 493 1.23 22.76 -17.36
N ALA A 494 0.61 23.04 -16.22
CA ALA A 494 1.19 22.76 -14.90
C ALA A 494 0.60 21.49 -14.28
N TYR A 495 1.46 20.67 -13.67
CA TYR A 495 1.09 19.52 -12.85
C TYR A 495 1.43 19.78 -11.38
N VAL A 496 0.51 19.47 -10.49
CA VAL A 496 0.67 19.66 -9.04
C VAL A 496 0.41 18.35 -8.31
N LEU A 497 1.35 17.95 -7.45
CA LEU A 497 1.18 16.88 -6.48
C LEU A 497 0.96 17.52 -5.11
N ALA A 498 -0.26 17.43 -4.57
CA ALA A 498 -0.61 18.04 -3.31
C ALA A 498 -0.52 17.04 -2.15
N ASN A 499 0.24 17.42 -1.12
CA ASN A 499 0.53 16.61 0.07
C ASN A 499 -0.38 17.04 1.22
N ILE A 500 -1.67 16.76 1.08
CA ILE A 500 -2.70 17.19 2.03
C ILE A 500 -2.79 16.27 3.25
N ARG A 501 -3.36 16.77 4.36
CA ARG A 501 -3.61 15.98 5.56
C ARG A 501 -4.45 14.75 5.28
N GLY A 502 -4.21 13.69 6.06
CA GLY A 502 -4.78 12.35 5.87
C GLY A 502 -3.77 11.36 5.29
N GLY A 503 -2.75 11.83 4.55
CA GLY A 503 -1.57 11.06 4.18
C GLY A 503 -0.61 10.83 5.35
N GLY A 504 0.56 10.28 5.05
CA GLY A 504 1.63 9.98 6.03
C GLY A 504 2.78 10.98 6.04
N GLU A 505 2.72 12.06 5.27
CA GLU A 505 3.85 12.93 4.93
C GLU A 505 4.56 13.54 6.13
N TYR A 506 3.83 13.80 7.23
CA TYR A 506 4.35 14.30 8.50
C TYR A 506 4.04 13.38 9.69
N GLY A 507 3.82 12.08 9.42
CA GLY A 507 3.61 11.07 10.43
C GLY A 507 2.17 10.95 10.94
N PRO A 508 1.97 10.30 12.11
CA PRO A 508 0.64 9.91 12.58
C PRO A 508 -0.33 11.08 12.79
N ASP A 509 0.14 12.21 13.29
CA ASP A 509 -0.72 13.37 13.58
C ASP A 509 -1.25 14.01 12.29
N TRP A 510 -0.51 13.96 11.18
CA TRP A 510 -0.95 14.41 9.87
C TRP A 510 -2.17 13.64 9.38
N HIS A 511 -2.19 12.34 9.63
CA HIS A 511 -3.33 11.48 9.33
C HIS A 511 -4.47 11.65 10.35
N LYS A 512 -4.18 11.53 11.66
CA LYS A 512 -5.19 11.55 12.72
C LYS A 512 -5.98 12.87 12.76
N SER A 513 -5.36 13.97 12.35
CA SER A 513 -5.98 15.31 12.35
C SER A 513 -7.22 15.42 11.46
N VAL A 514 -7.45 14.46 10.56
CA VAL A 514 -8.56 14.48 9.58
C VAL A 514 -9.45 13.24 9.63
N LEU A 515 -9.31 12.40 10.64
CA LEU A 515 -10.18 11.23 10.78
C LEU A 515 -11.62 11.64 11.09
N ARG A 516 -12.56 10.87 10.56
CA ARG A 516 -14.01 10.90 10.91
C ARG A 516 -14.58 12.32 10.79
N GLU A 517 -15.09 12.89 11.87
CA GLU A 517 -15.70 14.24 11.93
C GLU A 517 -14.75 15.37 11.49
N ASN A 518 -13.45 15.14 11.49
CA ASN A 518 -12.45 16.11 11.07
C ASN A 518 -12.13 16.08 9.56
N ARG A 519 -12.80 15.21 8.79
CA ARG A 519 -12.50 14.96 7.38
C ARG A 519 -12.54 16.20 6.50
N GLN A 520 -13.34 17.20 6.85
CA GLN A 520 -13.41 18.46 6.13
C GLN A 520 -12.06 19.15 5.94
N LYS A 521 -11.12 18.97 6.88
CA LYS A 521 -9.77 19.58 6.79
C LYS A 521 -8.99 19.12 5.55
N SER A 522 -9.15 17.84 5.11
CA SER A 522 -8.52 17.37 3.86
C SER A 522 -9.08 18.09 2.63
N PHE A 523 -10.37 18.36 2.60
CA PHE A 523 -11.02 19.09 1.50
C PHE A 523 -10.57 20.56 1.50
N ASP A 524 -10.54 21.19 2.69
CA ASP A 524 -10.06 22.57 2.87
C ASP A 524 -8.60 22.71 2.41
N ASP A 525 -7.75 21.69 2.66
CA ASP A 525 -6.35 21.66 2.20
C ASP A 525 -6.25 21.67 0.67
N LEU A 526 -7.06 20.85 -0.02
CA LEU A 526 -7.09 20.81 -1.48
C LEU A 526 -7.55 22.16 -2.06
N HIS A 527 -8.60 22.76 -1.46
CA HIS A 527 -9.07 24.08 -1.85
C HIS A 527 -7.98 25.14 -1.65
N ALA A 528 -7.26 25.10 -0.53
CA ALA A 528 -6.18 26.03 -0.23
C ALA A 528 -5.03 25.95 -1.26
N VAL A 529 -4.66 24.74 -1.71
CA VAL A 529 -3.65 24.57 -2.78
C VAL A 529 -4.16 25.19 -4.08
N ALA A 530 -5.41 24.95 -4.47
CA ALA A 530 -5.98 25.52 -5.67
C ALA A 530 -6.05 27.07 -5.60
N GLU A 531 -6.44 27.62 -4.47
CA GLU A 531 -6.51 29.07 -4.23
C GLU A 531 -5.11 29.72 -4.20
N ASP A 532 -4.09 29.02 -3.64
CA ASP A 532 -2.71 29.50 -3.66
C ASP A 532 -2.14 29.56 -5.08
N LEU A 533 -2.42 28.58 -5.93
CA LEU A 533 -2.02 28.58 -7.34
C LEU A 533 -2.66 29.73 -8.12
N ILE A 534 -3.91 30.09 -7.82
CA ILE A 534 -4.57 31.26 -8.40
C ILE A 534 -3.92 32.55 -7.87
N ARG A 535 -3.77 32.67 -6.56
CA ARG A 535 -3.20 33.85 -5.90
C ARG A 535 -1.77 34.14 -6.38
N THR A 536 -0.98 33.11 -6.62
CA THR A 536 0.40 33.23 -7.12
C THR A 536 0.50 33.33 -8.65
N GLY A 537 -0.63 33.39 -9.35
CA GLY A 537 -0.70 33.59 -10.78
C GLY A 537 -0.31 32.40 -11.65
N VAL A 538 -0.11 31.21 -11.06
CA VAL A 538 0.21 30.00 -11.84
C VAL A 538 -0.95 29.63 -12.76
N THR A 539 -2.18 29.76 -12.26
CA THR A 539 -3.42 29.44 -12.97
C THR A 539 -4.53 30.44 -12.61
N ARG A 540 -5.75 30.21 -13.07
CA ARG A 540 -6.94 30.99 -12.74
C ARG A 540 -8.17 30.10 -12.63
N LYS A 541 -9.26 30.63 -12.07
CA LYS A 541 -10.58 29.96 -12.09
C LYS A 541 -10.95 29.53 -13.50
N GLY A 542 -11.53 28.33 -13.63
CA GLY A 542 -11.89 27.74 -14.92
C GLY A 542 -10.74 27.06 -15.66
N MET A 543 -9.53 26.99 -15.06
CA MET A 543 -8.36 26.33 -15.63
C MET A 543 -7.77 25.27 -14.67
N ILE A 544 -8.49 24.85 -13.64
CA ILE A 544 -8.01 23.88 -12.66
C ILE A 544 -8.77 22.55 -12.83
N GLY A 545 -8.03 21.51 -13.18
CA GLY A 545 -8.47 20.14 -13.07
C GLY A 545 -7.98 19.49 -11.77
N ILE A 546 -8.78 18.59 -11.19
CA ILE A 546 -8.39 17.80 -10.02
C ILE A 546 -8.49 16.31 -10.31
N SER A 547 -7.60 15.53 -9.72
CA SER A 547 -7.50 14.09 -9.91
C SER A 547 -7.33 13.38 -8.58
N GLY A 548 -8.08 12.28 -8.38
CA GLY A 548 -7.96 11.42 -7.20
C GLY A 548 -8.58 10.05 -7.44
N ARG A 549 -8.01 9.02 -6.80
CA ARG A 549 -8.47 7.63 -6.92
C ARG A 549 -8.76 7.04 -5.54
N SER A 550 -9.75 6.15 -5.42
CA SER A 550 -10.16 5.50 -4.16
C SER A 550 -10.56 6.57 -3.13
N ASN A 551 -9.88 6.69 -1.99
CA ASN A 551 -10.06 7.81 -1.07
C ASN A 551 -9.89 9.18 -1.76
N GLY A 552 -8.95 9.31 -2.70
CA GLY A 552 -8.81 10.50 -3.54
C GLY A 552 -10.05 10.75 -4.41
N GLY A 553 -10.82 9.72 -4.74
CA GLY A 553 -12.12 9.84 -5.40
C GLY A 553 -13.17 10.49 -4.49
N VAL A 554 -13.23 10.13 -3.20
CA VAL A 554 -14.05 10.85 -2.20
C VAL A 554 -13.65 12.32 -2.13
N LEU A 555 -12.33 12.57 -2.07
CA LEU A 555 -11.74 13.91 -2.01
C LEU A 555 -12.22 14.78 -3.17
N VAL A 556 -12.01 14.32 -4.42
CA VAL A 556 -12.36 15.12 -5.60
C VAL A 556 -13.87 15.21 -5.80
N GLY A 557 -14.65 14.20 -5.37
CA GLY A 557 -16.10 14.23 -5.37
C GLY A 557 -16.67 15.25 -4.37
N ALA A 558 -16.14 15.31 -3.16
CA ALA A 558 -16.48 16.32 -2.18
C ALA A 558 -16.08 17.74 -2.66
N ALA A 559 -14.89 17.87 -3.25
CA ALA A 559 -14.43 19.12 -3.83
C ALA A 559 -15.35 19.62 -4.97
N LEU A 560 -15.80 18.70 -5.84
CA LEU A 560 -16.79 18.96 -6.89
C LEU A 560 -18.08 19.56 -6.35
N THR A 561 -18.62 19.00 -5.28
CA THR A 561 -19.91 19.43 -4.73
C THR A 561 -19.79 20.66 -3.84
N GLN A 562 -18.67 20.86 -3.15
CA GLN A 562 -18.44 22.00 -2.25
C GLN A 562 -18.01 23.27 -3.00
N ARG A 563 -17.14 23.12 -4.01
CA ARG A 563 -16.55 24.27 -4.74
C ARG A 563 -16.60 24.08 -6.26
N PRO A 564 -17.80 23.90 -6.86
CA PRO A 564 -17.95 23.78 -8.31
C PRO A 564 -17.46 25.03 -9.08
N ASP A 565 -17.36 26.19 -8.40
CA ASP A 565 -16.84 27.42 -8.95
C ASP A 565 -15.32 27.44 -9.16
N LEU A 566 -14.59 26.58 -8.46
CA LEU A 566 -13.13 26.59 -8.41
C LEU A 566 -12.53 25.70 -9.49
N TYR A 567 -13.17 24.59 -9.80
CA TYR A 567 -12.67 23.53 -10.68
C TYR A 567 -13.39 23.52 -12.03
N SER A 568 -12.68 23.11 -13.08
CA SER A 568 -13.22 22.99 -14.45
C SER A 568 -13.33 21.54 -14.92
N ALA A 569 -12.53 20.64 -14.33
CA ALA A 569 -12.55 19.21 -14.65
C ALA A 569 -12.20 18.37 -13.42
N VAL A 570 -12.80 17.18 -13.33
CA VAL A 570 -12.57 16.22 -12.25
C VAL A 570 -12.28 14.83 -12.85
N ILE A 571 -11.15 14.24 -12.48
CA ILE A 571 -10.80 12.85 -12.80
C ILE A 571 -10.97 12.03 -11.52
N SER A 572 -11.96 11.15 -11.48
CA SER A 572 -12.34 10.38 -10.30
C SER A 572 -12.21 8.88 -10.57
N GLY A 573 -11.19 8.27 -9.96
CA GLY A 573 -10.89 6.84 -10.14
C GLY A 573 -11.45 5.99 -9.01
N SER A 574 -12.13 4.88 -9.32
CA SER A 574 -12.68 3.89 -8.36
C SER A 574 -13.22 4.56 -7.07
N PRO A 575 -14.13 5.55 -7.18
CA PRO A 575 -14.49 6.41 -6.05
C PRO A 575 -15.48 5.77 -5.09
N LEU A 576 -15.56 6.32 -3.86
CA LEU A 576 -16.60 6.06 -2.87
C LEU A 576 -17.50 7.30 -2.78
N HIS A 577 -18.39 7.51 -3.73
CA HIS A 577 -19.20 8.74 -3.77
C HIS A 577 -20.45 8.68 -2.92
N ASP A 578 -20.96 7.50 -2.59
CA ASP A 578 -22.08 7.32 -1.67
C ASP A 578 -21.59 6.89 -0.29
N MET A 579 -21.32 7.88 0.58
CA MET A 579 -20.88 7.62 1.95
C MET A 579 -21.98 7.08 2.86
N LYS A 580 -23.24 7.07 2.41
CA LYS A 580 -24.33 6.43 3.18
C LYS A 580 -24.27 4.92 3.08
N ARG A 581 -23.74 4.40 1.98
CA ARG A 581 -23.78 2.97 1.65
C ARG A 581 -22.41 2.30 1.60
N TYR A 582 -21.32 3.06 1.62
CA TYR A 582 -19.97 2.55 1.39
C TYR A 582 -19.61 1.35 2.29
N SER A 583 -20.08 1.37 3.55
CA SER A 583 -19.77 0.32 4.55
C SER A 583 -20.43 -1.03 4.25
N HIS A 584 -21.45 -1.03 3.40
CA HIS A 584 -22.18 -2.24 2.99
C HIS A 584 -21.69 -2.83 1.67
N LEU A 585 -20.73 -2.16 1.00
CA LEU A 585 -20.25 -2.53 -0.33
C LEU A 585 -18.81 -3.03 -0.27
N LEU A 586 -18.55 -4.22 -0.82
CA LEU A 586 -17.22 -4.83 -0.93
C LEU A 586 -16.47 -4.81 0.41
N ALA A 587 -15.28 -4.19 0.45
CA ALA A 587 -14.46 -4.09 1.66
C ALA A 587 -14.79 -2.88 2.56
N GLY A 588 -15.86 -2.13 2.26
CA GLY A 588 -16.18 -0.84 2.90
C GLY A 588 -16.33 -0.90 4.41
N ALA A 589 -16.84 -2.02 4.95
CA ALA A 589 -16.97 -2.22 6.40
C ALA A 589 -15.62 -2.06 7.14
N SER A 590 -14.50 -2.37 6.51
CA SER A 590 -13.17 -2.24 7.10
C SER A 590 -12.67 -0.79 7.24
N TRP A 591 -13.33 0.20 6.60
CA TRP A 591 -12.89 1.60 6.57
C TRP A 591 -13.63 2.52 7.53
N VAL A 592 -14.46 1.95 8.41
CA VAL A 592 -15.27 2.70 9.37
C VAL A 592 -14.41 3.54 10.33
N ASP A 593 -13.22 3.08 10.69
CA ASP A 593 -12.28 3.83 11.52
C ASP A 593 -11.72 5.07 10.81
N GLU A 594 -11.65 5.07 9.49
CA GLU A 594 -11.19 6.23 8.71
C GLU A 594 -12.30 7.27 8.53
N TYR A 595 -13.51 6.81 8.19
CA TYR A 595 -14.60 7.70 7.78
C TYR A 595 -15.71 7.86 8.82
N GLY A 596 -16.00 6.84 9.61
CA GLY A 596 -17.19 6.72 10.46
C GLY A 596 -18.21 5.73 9.91
N ASP A 597 -19.11 5.25 10.76
CA ASP A 597 -20.13 4.27 10.45
C ASP A 597 -21.43 4.97 10.03
N PRO A 598 -21.87 4.90 8.75
CA PRO A 598 -23.06 5.61 8.27
C PRO A 598 -24.37 5.09 8.88
N ASP A 599 -24.35 3.92 9.54
CA ASP A 599 -25.54 3.38 10.22
C ASP A 599 -25.72 3.99 11.61
N LYS A 600 -24.68 4.64 12.16
CA LYS A 600 -24.76 5.41 13.39
C LYS A 600 -25.20 6.83 13.12
N PRO A 601 -26.31 7.31 13.72
CA PRO A 601 -26.81 8.67 13.49
C PRO A 601 -25.76 9.76 13.74
N GLU A 602 -24.92 9.60 14.77
CA GLU A 602 -23.85 10.52 15.12
C GLU A 602 -22.77 10.61 14.04
N ASP A 603 -22.41 9.49 13.42
CA ASP A 603 -21.43 9.46 12.35
C ASP A 603 -22.02 9.95 11.03
N TRP A 604 -23.27 9.57 10.74
CA TRP A 604 -23.98 10.10 9.57
C TRP A 604 -24.13 11.63 9.62
N ALA A 605 -24.26 12.20 10.79
CA ALA A 605 -24.36 13.66 10.96
C ALA A 605 -23.16 14.44 10.41
N PHE A 606 -21.94 13.85 10.39
CA PHE A 606 -20.79 14.48 9.73
C PHE A 606 -20.51 13.91 8.34
N LEU A 607 -20.73 12.61 8.09
CA LEU A 607 -20.56 11.98 6.78
C LEU A 607 -21.45 12.64 5.71
N SER A 608 -22.72 12.90 6.05
CA SER A 608 -23.68 13.54 5.15
C SER A 608 -23.25 14.91 4.65
N LYS A 609 -22.42 15.64 5.41
CA LYS A 609 -21.95 16.99 5.04
C LYS A 609 -21.02 17.00 3.83
N TYR A 610 -20.31 15.90 3.58
CA TYR A 610 -19.36 15.82 2.49
C TYR A 610 -19.61 14.66 1.51
N SER A 611 -20.56 13.76 1.79
CA SER A 611 -20.89 12.65 0.89
C SER A 611 -21.22 13.17 -0.52
N PRO A 612 -20.41 12.87 -1.54
CA PRO A 612 -20.59 13.51 -2.85
C PRO A 612 -21.98 13.27 -3.44
N TYR A 613 -22.48 12.05 -3.38
CA TYR A 613 -23.76 11.67 -3.97
C TYR A 613 -24.93 12.42 -3.33
N GLN A 614 -24.99 12.49 -1.99
CA GLN A 614 -26.08 13.17 -1.26
C GLN A 614 -25.98 14.70 -1.33
N ASN A 615 -24.85 15.27 -1.73
CA ASN A 615 -24.66 16.72 -1.84
C ASN A 615 -24.80 17.27 -3.26
N LEU A 616 -25.17 16.42 -4.24
CA LEU A 616 -25.54 16.92 -5.57
C LEU A 616 -26.83 17.75 -5.50
N LYS A 617 -26.82 18.92 -6.13
CA LYS A 617 -27.95 19.87 -6.13
C LYS A 617 -28.42 20.12 -7.55
N LYS A 618 -29.73 20.02 -7.73
CA LYS A 618 -30.37 20.35 -9.00
C LYS A 618 -30.15 21.85 -9.33
N GLY A 619 -29.83 22.14 -10.59
CA GLY A 619 -29.63 23.52 -11.08
C GLY A 619 -28.21 24.07 -10.84
N VAL A 620 -27.33 23.36 -10.15
CA VAL A 620 -25.91 23.73 -10.03
C VAL A 620 -25.17 23.25 -11.28
N ARG A 621 -24.34 24.13 -11.86
CA ARG A 621 -23.44 23.76 -12.95
C ARG A 621 -22.16 23.17 -12.37
N TYR A 622 -22.01 21.87 -12.49
CA TYR A 622 -20.80 21.16 -12.09
C TYR A 622 -19.76 21.11 -13.22
N PRO A 623 -18.45 21.01 -12.91
CA PRO A 623 -17.41 20.75 -13.90
C PRO A 623 -17.60 19.40 -14.61
N ALA A 624 -16.90 19.24 -15.73
CA ALA A 624 -16.83 17.95 -16.41
C ALA A 624 -16.19 16.89 -15.50
N VAL A 625 -16.75 15.67 -15.48
CA VAL A 625 -16.25 14.57 -14.66
C VAL A 625 -15.91 13.38 -15.54
N PHE A 626 -14.72 12.83 -15.36
CA PHE A 626 -14.28 11.57 -15.95
C PHE A 626 -14.13 10.52 -14.87
N PHE A 627 -14.94 9.46 -14.94
CA PHE A 627 -14.88 8.31 -14.06
C PHE A 627 -14.09 7.18 -14.70
N TYR A 628 -13.26 6.48 -13.90
CA TYR A 628 -12.63 5.23 -14.31
C TYR A 628 -12.54 4.26 -13.12
N GLY A 629 -12.55 2.95 -13.39
CA GLY A 629 -12.44 1.87 -12.43
C GLY A 629 -11.33 0.87 -12.75
#